data_98c86378fe359a15afeb2c1c3db2081b
#
_entry.id   98c86378fe359a15afeb2c1c3db2081b
#
_cell.length_a   1.000
_cell.length_b   1.000
_cell.length_c   1.000
_cell.angle_alpha   90.00
_cell.angle_beta   90.00
_cell.angle_gamma   90.00
#
_symmetry.space_group_name_H-M   'P 1'
#
loop_
_entity.id
_entity.type
_entity.pdbx_description
1 polymer ?
#
loop_
_entity_poly.entity_id
_entity_poly.type
_entity_poly.pdbx_seq_one_letter_code
_entity_poly.pdbx_strand_id
1 'polypeptide(L)'
;MDFAPDPEVVVSEHADADCLPIFDAQGHPTATVQRQFANGEAINFVLKRAGQPISACFTYRNYESVWEIGGVWSDPQSRRSGFARRVVSSALATLAQQNRIPRYQVHEANLPSIQLAEALGLTRFVTMEHFLYESPTPSLR
;
A
#
# COMPACT_ATOMS: atom_id res chain seq x y z
N MET A 1 -15.62 11.49 -1.52
CA MET A 1 -15.90 10.08 -1.80
C MET A 1 -15.80 9.28 -0.52
N ASP A 2 -16.81 8.50 -0.25
CA ASP A 2 -16.87 7.75 1.00
C ASP A 2 -16.48 6.31 0.75
N PHE A 3 -15.58 5.80 1.57
CA PHE A 3 -15.21 4.40 1.54
C PHE A 3 -15.75 3.74 2.79
N ALA A 4 -16.37 2.59 2.63
CA ALA A 4 -16.88 1.82 3.75
C ALA A 4 -15.82 0.82 4.22
N PRO A 5 -15.70 0.61 5.53
CA PRO A 5 -14.81 -0.44 6.02
C PRO A 5 -15.30 -1.81 5.56
N ASP A 6 -14.38 -2.69 5.22
CA ASP A 6 -14.69 -4.04 4.82
C ASP A 6 -14.48 -4.95 6.05
N PRO A 7 -15.52 -5.63 6.53
CA PRO A 7 -15.40 -6.39 7.78
C PRO A 7 -14.44 -7.57 7.69
N GLU A 8 -14.09 -8.02 6.48
CA GLU A 8 -13.14 -9.12 6.33
C GLU A 8 -11.70 -8.65 6.26
N VAL A 9 -11.46 -7.37 6.08
CA VAL A 9 -10.11 -6.83 6.05
C VAL A 9 -9.69 -6.53 7.48
N VAL A 10 -8.62 -7.18 7.92
CA VAL A 10 -8.10 -6.97 9.27
C VAL A 10 -7.20 -5.75 9.26
N VAL A 11 -7.52 -4.80 10.12
CA VAL A 11 -6.76 -3.54 10.24
C VAL A 11 -6.01 -3.60 11.57
N SER A 12 -4.71 -3.35 11.53
CA SER A 12 -3.89 -3.45 12.75
C SER A 12 -2.80 -2.39 12.76
N GLU A 13 -2.55 -1.86 13.95
CA GLU A 13 -1.41 -0.97 14.17
C GLU A 13 -0.13 -1.74 14.43
N HIS A 14 -0.18 -3.06 14.35
CA HIS A 14 0.98 -3.93 14.48
C HIS A 14 1.21 -4.64 13.15
N ALA A 15 2.47 -4.78 12.76
CA ALA A 15 2.80 -5.47 11.53
C ALA A 15 2.35 -6.92 11.62
N ASP A 16 1.68 -7.39 10.57
CA ASP A 16 1.32 -8.79 10.46
C ASP A 16 2.54 -9.57 9.99
N ALA A 17 2.94 -10.58 10.75
CA ALA A 17 4.15 -11.34 10.44
C ALA A 17 4.09 -11.99 9.06
N ASP A 18 2.89 -12.39 8.62
CA ASP A 18 2.73 -13.01 7.31
C ASP A 18 2.80 -12.01 6.18
N CYS A 19 2.57 -10.73 6.48
CA CYS A 19 2.63 -9.68 5.47
C CYS A 19 4.04 -9.11 5.27
N LEU A 20 4.90 -9.21 6.27
CA LEU A 20 6.24 -8.63 6.18
C LEU A 20 7.03 -9.15 4.97
N PRO A 21 7.06 -10.47 4.70
CA PRO A 21 7.77 -10.94 3.50
C PRO A 21 7.12 -10.47 2.21
N ILE A 22 5.79 -10.29 2.21
CA ILE A 22 5.08 -9.79 1.04
C ILE A 22 5.53 -8.37 0.72
N PHE A 23 5.59 -7.52 1.75
CA PHE A 23 6.01 -6.13 1.56
C PHE A 23 7.48 -6.05 1.18
N ASP A 24 8.32 -6.90 1.79
CA ASP A 24 9.74 -6.96 1.47
C ASP A 24 9.96 -7.28 -0.01
N ALA A 25 9.23 -8.25 -0.53
CA ALA A 25 9.35 -8.64 -1.93
C ALA A 25 8.96 -7.52 -2.88
N GLN A 26 8.24 -6.53 -2.41
CA GLN A 26 7.83 -5.41 -3.23
C GLN A 26 8.66 -4.15 -3.01
N GLY A 27 9.79 -4.29 -2.34
CA GLY A 27 10.71 -3.17 -2.16
C GLY A 27 10.54 -2.41 -0.86
N HIS A 28 9.80 -2.99 0.11
CA HIS A 28 9.65 -2.40 1.44
C HIS A 28 10.41 -3.26 2.45
N PRO A 29 11.68 -2.94 2.73
CA PRO A 29 12.51 -3.81 3.58
C PRO A 29 11.88 -4.00 4.95
N THR A 30 11.94 -5.25 5.43
CA THR A 30 11.30 -5.60 6.69
C THR A 30 11.73 -4.70 7.84
N ALA A 31 13.02 -4.42 7.96
CA ALA A 31 13.51 -3.58 9.06
C ALA A 31 12.91 -2.17 9.00
N THR A 32 12.75 -1.61 7.80
CA THR A 32 12.15 -0.30 7.62
C THR A 32 10.68 -0.33 8.00
N VAL A 33 9.95 -1.36 7.53
CA VAL A 33 8.54 -1.50 7.85
C VAL A 33 8.33 -1.65 9.35
N GLN A 34 9.14 -2.51 9.99
CA GLN A 34 9.03 -2.71 11.43
C GLN A 34 9.27 -1.42 12.21
N ARG A 35 10.20 -0.60 11.75
CA ARG A 35 10.49 0.68 12.40
C ARG A 35 9.31 1.63 12.27
N GLN A 36 8.67 1.66 11.10
CA GLN A 36 7.50 2.50 10.88
C GLN A 36 6.36 2.09 11.82
N PHE A 37 6.11 0.79 11.98
CA PHE A 37 5.10 0.31 12.91
C PHE A 37 5.47 0.63 14.36
N ALA A 38 6.74 0.45 14.71
CA ALA A 38 7.19 0.73 16.08
C ALA A 38 7.01 2.20 16.44
N ASN A 39 7.11 3.08 15.47
CA ASN A 39 6.95 4.53 15.68
C ASN A 39 5.49 4.97 15.64
N GLY A 40 4.54 4.05 15.46
CA GLY A 40 3.13 4.39 15.35
C GLY A 40 2.80 5.08 14.03
N GLU A 41 3.61 4.85 13.00
CA GLU A 41 3.48 5.53 11.72
C GLU A 41 3.13 4.57 10.59
N ALA A 42 2.48 3.47 10.91
CA ALA A 42 2.05 2.50 9.89
C ALA A 42 0.81 1.75 10.36
N ILE A 43 0.02 1.28 9.40
CA ILE A 43 -1.19 0.49 9.66
C ILE A 43 -1.21 -0.64 8.63
N ASN A 44 -1.48 -1.85 9.08
CA ASN A 44 -1.52 -3.05 8.25
C ASN A 44 -2.95 -3.38 7.85
N PHE A 45 -3.15 -3.75 6.60
CA PHE A 45 -4.45 -4.18 6.07
C PHE A 45 -4.25 -5.52 5.38
N VAL A 46 -4.97 -6.52 5.82
CA VAL A 46 -4.83 -7.85 5.24
C VAL A 46 -6.17 -8.56 5.18
N LEU A 47 -6.39 -9.27 4.09
CA LEU A 47 -7.53 -10.15 3.90
C LEU A 47 -6.99 -11.56 3.80
N LYS A 48 -7.46 -12.45 4.68
CA LYS A 48 -6.96 -13.82 4.76
C LYS A 48 -8.05 -14.81 4.41
N ARG A 49 -7.63 -15.96 3.88
CA ARG A 49 -8.48 -17.12 3.69
C ARG A 49 -7.73 -18.32 4.21
N ALA A 50 -8.38 -19.11 5.05
CA ALA A 50 -7.75 -20.28 5.68
C ALA A 50 -6.45 -19.91 6.40
N GLY A 51 -6.42 -18.74 7.03
CA GLY A 51 -5.28 -18.28 7.80
C GLY A 51 -4.14 -17.71 6.98
N GLN A 52 -4.27 -17.63 5.66
CA GLN A 52 -3.20 -17.14 4.80
C GLN A 52 -3.61 -15.84 4.12
N PRO A 53 -2.68 -14.89 3.97
CA PRO A 53 -2.99 -13.67 3.24
C PRO A 53 -3.32 -13.97 1.78
N ILE A 54 -4.39 -13.39 1.29
CA ILE A 54 -4.70 -13.42 -0.14
C ILE A 54 -4.62 -12.03 -0.76
N SER A 55 -4.66 -11.00 0.06
CA SER A 55 -4.39 -9.63 -0.39
C SER A 55 -3.98 -8.80 0.82
N ALA A 56 -3.13 -7.84 0.60
CA ALA A 56 -2.62 -7.00 1.68
C ALA A 56 -2.12 -5.68 1.15
N CYS A 57 -2.04 -4.71 2.04
CA CYS A 57 -1.30 -3.47 1.84
C CYS A 57 -1.02 -2.88 3.22
N PHE A 58 -0.22 -1.85 3.25
CA PHE A 58 -0.07 -1.08 4.48
C PHE A 58 0.00 0.39 4.14
N THR A 59 -0.32 1.22 5.13
CA THR A 59 -0.15 2.66 4.99
C THR A 59 0.95 3.09 5.93
N TYR A 60 1.68 4.13 5.55
CA TYR A 60 2.72 4.66 6.39
C TYR A 60 2.83 6.16 6.20
N ARG A 61 3.22 6.84 7.28
CA ARG A 61 3.32 8.28 7.25
C ARG A 61 4.43 8.70 6.31
N ASN A 62 4.12 9.63 5.43
CA ASN A 62 5.09 10.20 4.51
C ASN A 62 5.63 11.50 5.10
N TYR A 63 4.75 12.48 5.26
CA TYR A 63 5.09 13.71 5.96
C TYR A 63 3.78 14.35 6.44
N GLU A 64 3.83 15.00 7.59
CA GLU A 64 2.65 15.63 8.18
C GLU A 64 1.46 14.66 8.21
N SER A 65 0.34 15.03 7.60
CA SER A 65 -0.83 14.16 7.56
C SER A 65 -0.94 13.37 6.27
N VAL A 66 0.09 13.39 5.42
CA VAL A 66 0.11 12.63 4.18
C VAL A 66 0.64 11.23 4.46
N TRP A 67 -0.20 10.23 4.18
CA TRP A 67 0.15 8.82 4.39
C TRP A 67 0.13 8.08 3.07
N GLU A 68 1.14 7.28 2.87
CA GLU A 68 1.32 6.52 1.63
C GLU A 68 0.63 5.18 1.73
N ILE A 69 0.02 4.71 0.64
CA ILE A 69 -0.47 3.34 0.54
C ILE A 69 0.60 2.57 -0.22
N GLY A 70 1.15 1.56 0.41
CA GLY A 70 2.23 0.78 -0.18
C GLY A 70 2.03 -0.71 -0.03
N GLY A 71 2.86 -1.48 -0.72
CA GLY A 71 2.87 -2.92 -0.60
C GLY A 71 1.62 -3.61 -1.10
N VAL A 72 0.83 -2.98 -1.96
CA VAL A 72 -0.41 -3.56 -2.45
C VAL A 72 -0.11 -4.86 -3.20
N TRP A 73 -0.76 -5.94 -2.75
CA TRP A 73 -0.47 -7.27 -3.25
C TRP A 73 -1.72 -8.14 -3.20
N SER A 74 -1.84 -9.01 -4.19
CA SER A 74 -2.83 -10.07 -4.20
C SER A 74 -2.16 -11.38 -4.58
N ASP A 75 -2.60 -12.47 -3.95
CA ASP A 75 -2.14 -13.79 -4.31
C ASP A 75 -2.35 -14.00 -5.81
N PRO A 76 -1.33 -14.46 -6.54
CA PRO A 76 -1.45 -14.64 -7.99
C PRO A 76 -2.64 -15.48 -8.43
N GLN A 77 -3.03 -16.47 -7.62
CA GLN A 77 -4.17 -17.33 -7.95
C GLN A 77 -5.51 -16.65 -7.67
N SER A 78 -5.50 -15.53 -6.95
CA SER A 78 -6.71 -14.82 -6.57
C SER A 78 -6.83 -13.47 -7.26
N ARG A 79 -5.98 -13.17 -8.23
CA ARG A 79 -6.02 -11.90 -8.93
C ARG A 79 -7.29 -11.80 -9.75
N ARG A 80 -7.74 -10.57 -9.98
CA ARG A 80 -8.97 -10.23 -10.68
C ARG A 80 -10.23 -10.59 -9.90
N SER A 81 -10.08 -10.93 -8.63
CA SER A 81 -11.23 -11.19 -7.75
C SER A 81 -11.62 -9.98 -6.93
N GLY A 82 -10.96 -8.84 -7.15
CA GLY A 82 -11.30 -7.61 -6.44
C GLY A 82 -10.74 -7.51 -5.04
N PHE A 83 -9.86 -8.43 -4.63
CA PHE A 83 -9.33 -8.42 -3.26
C PHE A 83 -8.42 -7.22 -3.01
N ALA A 84 -7.56 -6.87 -3.96
CA ALA A 84 -6.70 -5.70 -3.81
C ALA A 84 -7.53 -4.44 -3.64
N ARG A 85 -8.61 -4.31 -4.40
CA ARG A 85 -9.52 -3.17 -4.26
C ARG A 85 -10.12 -3.12 -2.87
N ARG A 86 -10.44 -4.26 -2.28
CA ARG A 86 -11.02 -4.31 -0.94
C ARG A 86 -10.04 -3.83 0.12
N VAL A 87 -8.78 -4.30 0.07
CA VAL A 87 -7.80 -3.87 1.07
C VAL A 87 -7.43 -2.40 0.90
N VAL A 88 -7.29 -1.92 -0.32
CA VAL A 88 -6.97 -0.51 -0.56
C VAL A 88 -8.15 0.38 -0.17
N SER A 89 -9.37 -0.05 -0.45
CA SER A 89 -10.57 0.68 -0.05
C SER A 89 -10.62 0.83 1.47
N SER A 90 -10.28 -0.24 2.21
CA SER A 90 -10.23 -0.19 3.66
C SER A 90 -9.15 0.77 4.15
N ALA A 91 -8.01 0.79 3.47
CA ALA A 91 -6.94 1.73 3.81
C ALA A 91 -7.42 3.17 3.62
N LEU A 92 -8.09 3.45 2.50
CA LEU A 92 -8.62 4.79 2.24
C LEU A 92 -9.65 5.19 3.28
N ALA A 93 -10.54 4.26 3.66
CA ALA A 93 -11.55 4.54 4.69
C ALA A 93 -10.89 4.88 6.02
N THR A 94 -9.88 4.13 6.41
CA THR A 94 -9.17 4.35 7.66
C THR A 94 -8.47 5.70 7.67
N LEU A 95 -7.77 6.03 6.58
CA LEU A 95 -7.09 7.31 6.49
C LEU A 95 -8.07 8.48 6.54
N ALA A 96 -9.21 8.34 5.85
CA ALA A 96 -10.24 9.38 5.87
C ALA A 96 -10.79 9.59 7.28
N GLN A 97 -11.03 8.52 8.01
CA GLN A 97 -11.52 8.60 9.38
C GLN A 97 -10.52 9.29 10.31
N GLN A 98 -9.26 9.22 10.00
CA GLN A 98 -8.18 9.81 10.79
C GLN A 98 -7.76 11.18 10.26
N ASN A 99 -8.48 11.72 9.31
CA ASN A 99 -8.17 13.02 8.68
C ASN A 99 -6.77 13.04 8.08
N ARG A 100 -6.36 11.93 7.48
CA ARG A 100 -5.08 11.79 6.81
C ARG A 100 -5.30 11.82 5.31
N ILE A 101 -4.31 12.33 4.59
CA ILE A 101 -4.38 12.49 3.15
C ILE A 101 -3.71 11.29 2.51
N PRO A 102 -4.44 10.48 1.74
CA PRO A 102 -3.85 9.31 1.11
C PRO A 102 -3.00 9.70 -0.10
N ARG A 103 -1.89 9.01 -0.26
CA ARG A 103 -1.05 9.12 -1.43
C ARG A 103 -0.78 7.72 -1.95
N TYR A 104 -1.07 7.48 -3.22
CA TYR A 104 -0.88 6.18 -3.83
C TYR A 104 0.06 6.37 -5.02
N GLN A 105 1.30 5.94 -4.86
CA GLN A 105 2.32 6.15 -5.86
C GLN A 105 2.54 4.85 -6.61
N VAL A 106 2.39 4.88 -7.92
CA VAL A 106 2.59 3.69 -8.74
C VAL A 106 3.51 4.04 -9.88
N HIS A 107 4.24 3.03 -10.35
CA HIS A 107 5.06 3.19 -11.54
C HIS A 107 4.13 3.30 -12.76
N GLU A 108 4.42 4.23 -13.68
CA GLU A 108 3.50 4.48 -14.78
C GLU A 108 3.36 3.28 -15.72
N ALA A 109 4.28 2.33 -15.69
CA ALA A 109 4.15 1.10 -16.47
C ALA A 109 3.28 0.06 -15.77
N ASN A 110 2.91 0.28 -14.50
CA ASN A 110 2.10 -0.68 -13.74
C ASN A 110 0.62 -0.38 -13.97
N LEU A 111 0.11 -0.83 -15.13
CA LEU A 111 -1.27 -0.54 -15.50
C LEU A 111 -2.31 -1.10 -14.55
N PRO A 112 -2.17 -2.34 -14.02
CA PRO A 112 -3.17 -2.82 -13.06
C PRO A 112 -3.28 -1.94 -11.82
N SER A 113 -2.17 -1.45 -11.28
CA SER A 113 -2.21 -0.57 -10.12
C SER A 113 -2.80 0.79 -10.44
N ILE A 114 -2.52 1.32 -11.64
CA ILE A 114 -3.12 2.57 -12.09
C ILE A 114 -4.63 2.40 -12.23
N GLN A 115 -5.06 1.29 -12.84
CA GLN A 115 -6.49 1.02 -13.01
C GLN A 115 -7.18 0.87 -11.68
N LEU A 116 -6.54 0.24 -10.71
CA LEU A 116 -7.09 0.12 -9.37
C LEU A 116 -7.26 1.49 -8.73
N ALA A 117 -6.23 2.33 -8.80
CA ALA A 117 -6.31 3.67 -8.22
C ALA A 117 -7.44 4.48 -8.84
N GLU A 118 -7.56 4.42 -10.17
CA GLU A 118 -8.62 5.16 -10.88
C GLU A 118 -9.99 4.60 -10.56
N ALA A 119 -10.11 3.29 -10.45
CA ALA A 119 -11.38 2.66 -10.10
C ALA A 119 -11.85 3.07 -8.70
N LEU A 120 -10.91 3.39 -7.82
CA LEU A 120 -11.23 3.85 -6.47
C LEU A 120 -11.45 5.36 -6.41
N GLY A 121 -11.41 6.04 -7.56
CA GLY A 121 -11.68 7.47 -7.61
C GLY A 121 -10.51 8.35 -7.24
N LEU A 122 -9.32 7.79 -7.14
CA LEU A 122 -8.13 8.59 -6.88
C LEU A 122 -7.77 9.38 -8.14
N THR A 123 -7.46 10.63 -7.96
CA THR A 123 -7.11 11.50 -9.07
C THR A 123 -5.61 11.48 -9.28
N ARG A 124 -5.20 11.37 -10.52
CA ARG A 124 -3.78 11.47 -10.83
C ARG A 124 -3.34 12.90 -10.54
N PHE A 125 -2.50 13.05 -9.53
CA PHE A 125 -2.08 14.36 -9.09
C PHE A 125 -0.81 14.80 -9.80
N VAL A 126 0.13 13.88 -9.97
CA VAL A 126 1.38 14.18 -10.63
C VAL A 126 1.91 12.88 -11.25
N THR A 127 2.52 13.00 -12.41
CA THR A 127 3.21 11.88 -13.01
C THR A 127 4.68 12.02 -12.69
N MET A 128 5.23 11.01 -12.02
CA MET A 128 6.63 11.01 -11.64
C MET A 128 7.38 10.06 -12.51
N GLU A 129 8.51 10.51 -13.01
CA GLU A 129 9.42 9.64 -13.73
C GLU A 129 10.49 9.20 -12.76
N HIS A 130 10.74 7.90 -12.75
CA HIS A 130 11.77 7.35 -11.90
C HIS A 130 13.00 7.13 -12.75
N PHE A 131 14.09 7.80 -12.38
CA PHE A 131 15.35 7.59 -13.06
C PHE A 131 16.15 6.63 -12.23
N LEU A 132 16.52 5.51 -12.82
CA LEU A 132 17.45 4.62 -12.18
C LEU A 132 18.82 5.11 -12.49
N TYR A 133 19.51 5.53 -11.47
CA TYR A 133 20.87 5.92 -11.64
C TYR A 133 21.71 4.70 -11.50
N GLU A 134 22.36 4.44 -12.61
CA GLU A 134 23.24 3.45 -12.48
C GLU A 134 24.43 4.08 -12.15
N SER A 135 24.86 4.19 -11.46
CA SER A 135 25.88 4.90 -11.10
C SER A 135 26.95 4.67 -11.52
N PRO A 136 27.47 5.06 -11.75
CA PRO A 136 28.31 5.56 -11.52
C PRO A 136 28.58 6.47 -11.88
N THR A 137 28.21 6.54 -12.33
CA THR A 137 28.52 7.35 -12.74
C THR A 137 28.23 8.10 -12.18
N PRO A 138 28.32 8.29 -11.79
CA PRO A 138 27.85 8.84 -11.17
C PRO A 138 27.59 9.86 -10.98
N SER A 139 27.50 10.14 -10.97
CA SER A 139 27.38 11.14 -10.73
C SER A 139 26.48 11.92 -11.10
N LEU A 140 25.91 11.96 -11.50
CA LEU A 140 25.04 12.68 -11.91
C LEU A 140 23.98 12.59 -11.25
N ARG A 141 23.78 12.66 -10.52
CA ARG A 141 22.65 12.45 -9.84
C ARG A 141 22.26 13.56 -9.07
#